data_633447d506b017ac1b4dd106a06a8382
#
_entry.id   633447d506b017ac1b4dd106a06a8382
#
_cell.length_a   1.000
_cell.length_b   1.000
_cell.length_c   1.000
_cell.angle_alpha   90.00
_cell.angle_beta   90.00
_cell.angle_gamma   90.00
#
_symmetry.space_group_name_H-M   'P 1'
#
loop_
_entity.id
_entity.type
_entity.pdbx_description
1 polymer ?
#
loop_
_entity_poly.entity_id
_entity_poly.type
_entity_poly.pdbx_seq_one_letter_code
_entity_poly.pdbx_strand_id
1 'polypeptide(L)'
;MIIKRRNFLRGAGISGAAIAVNGPIFNSLALAETSTASENGNWLPTSCQGCTTWCPAEVFVQNGRAVKVKGNRYSKQNDGFLCAKGHLSLQQLYDPDRVKVPMKRTNPLKSKGVDPKFVPITWDEALNTIADKMMDLRKNGEPEKFMLMRGRYSYMRDTIYAALPKVFGSPNGISHSAICAEAEKFGSFFTAGNWGYRDYDLSNTKYALIWGCDPLSSNRMIPATIKRFGEMLDHGTIAVVDPKLHSSAVKAHEWLPIKPGEDGALASAIAHVLLTEGLWNKEFVGDFKDGKNLFQAGKNVDESTFAEKESHGLVKWWNIELKDKSPAWAAKITLLPEEQILRVARGMGKAAPRVVVWLGPGAAMHVRGSYSAMGIHALSGLLGSIDHEGGVLATAKIPVKGIPKFSKYQDELAKKHSKMQKIDQRGYKEFPALKKGKSGGGVVTNNAANALLTEDPYQIKVAIGYMNNFTFSCTGAERWEKAMEKIPFFAHITTNASEMTQYADIVLPSAITQYEKLGFVKTKANRFATATLILPVVKPMWDLKMDETEIPWMIAEKLKERGFSNLMDYFQKEFKDPETGKMPTNGLEFTEFN
;
A
#
# COMPACT_ATOMS: atom_id res chain seq x y z
N MET A 1 14.99 18.61 -10.81
CA MET A 1 14.47 19.91 -10.38
C MET A 1 13.90 19.75 -8.98
N ILE A 2 14.57 20.28 -7.95
CA ILE A 2 14.09 20.25 -6.56
C ILE A 2 13.10 21.41 -6.43
N ILE A 3 11.83 21.10 -6.42
CA ILE A 3 10.79 22.12 -6.16
C ILE A 3 10.83 22.42 -4.67
N LYS A 4 11.20 23.65 -4.29
CA LYS A 4 11.14 24.10 -2.90
C LYS A 4 9.70 24.02 -2.40
N ARG A 5 9.48 23.51 -1.20
CA ARG A 5 8.17 23.34 -0.54
C ARG A 5 7.27 24.58 -0.68
N ARG A 6 7.84 25.77 -0.52
CA ARG A 6 7.16 27.06 -0.69
C ARG A 6 6.63 27.29 -2.12
N ASN A 7 7.36 26.86 -3.17
CA ASN A 7 6.93 27.03 -4.55
C ASN A 7 5.88 26.00 -4.97
N PHE A 8 5.92 24.79 -4.39
CA PHE A 8 4.87 23.80 -4.56
C PHE A 8 3.54 24.28 -3.95
N LEU A 9 3.61 24.86 -2.75
CA LEU A 9 2.44 25.41 -2.06
C LEU A 9 1.87 26.65 -2.72
N ARG A 10 2.71 27.52 -3.28
CA ARG A 10 2.26 28.64 -4.11
C ARG A 10 1.58 28.20 -5.40
N GLY A 11 2.07 27.17 -6.05
CA GLY A 11 1.46 26.59 -7.25
C GLY A 11 0.12 25.87 -7.00
N ALA A 12 -0.10 25.35 -5.81
CA ALA A 12 -1.35 24.70 -5.43
C ALA A 12 -2.45 25.68 -4.97
N GLY A 13 -2.06 26.91 -4.58
CA GLY A 13 -2.95 27.93 -4.02
C GLY A 13 -3.48 28.98 -4.99
N ILE A 14 -2.98 29.02 -6.25
CA ILE A 14 -3.36 30.08 -7.19
C ILE A 14 -4.50 29.63 -8.07
N SER A 15 -5.68 29.65 -7.53
CA SER A 15 -6.91 30.01 -8.26
C SER A 15 -8.08 30.14 -7.28
N GLY A 16 -8.26 31.35 -6.79
CA GLY A 16 -9.49 31.76 -6.10
C GLY A 16 -9.32 32.13 -4.64
N ALA A 17 -8.80 33.27 -4.40
CA ALA A 17 -8.70 34.16 -3.26
C ALA A 17 -7.25 34.39 -2.79
N ALA A 18 -6.75 35.56 -3.10
CA ALA A 18 -5.50 36.08 -2.53
C ALA A 18 -5.72 36.29 -1.03
N ILE A 19 -5.26 35.33 -0.20
CA ILE A 19 -5.03 35.56 1.21
C ILE A 19 -3.55 35.84 1.34
N ALA A 20 -3.21 37.09 1.60
CA ALA A 20 -1.87 37.49 2.01
C ALA A 20 -1.57 36.87 3.37
N VAL A 21 -0.81 35.79 3.40
CA VAL A 21 -0.34 35.15 4.63
C VAL A 21 1.11 35.55 4.85
N ASN A 22 1.32 36.60 5.64
CA ASN A 22 2.60 36.90 6.23
C ASN A 22 2.75 36.11 7.52
N GLY A 23 3.51 35.01 7.49
CA GLY A 23 3.79 34.17 8.64
C GLY A 23 4.25 32.78 8.23
N PRO A 24 4.75 31.91 9.12
CA PRO A 24 5.11 30.55 8.80
C PRO A 24 3.88 29.84 8.19
N ILE A 25 4.09 29.23 7.04
CA ILE A 25 3.11 28.89 6.01
C ILE A 25 2.04 27.89 6.46
N PHE A 26 2.10 27.39 7.66
CA PHE A 26 1.18 26.40 8.20
C PHE A 26 0.71 26.74 9.61
N ASN A 27 -0.13 27.71 9.70
CA ASN A 27 -1.08 27.67 10.78
C ASN A 27 -2.29 26.86 10.30
N SER A 28 -2.17 25.52 10.33
CA SER A 28 -3.24 24.60 9.93
C SER A 28 -4.51 24.80 10.78
N LEU A 29 -4.33 25.29 12.01
CA LEU A 29 -5.40 25.76 12.87
C LEU A 29 -6.04 27.04 12.33
N ALA A 30 -5.27 27.95 11.72
CA ALA A 30 -5.81 29.15 11.11
C ALA A 30 -6.68 28.86 9.88
N LEU A 31 -6.37 27.82 9.08
CA LEU A 31 -7.27 27.39 8.00
C LEU A 31 -8.59 26.84 8.55
N ALA A 32 -8.54 26.06 9.64
CA ALA A 32 -9.74 25.59 10.32
C ALA A 32 -10.48 26.76 11.03
N GLU A 33 -9.77 27.73 11.57
CA GLU A 33 -10.33 28.93 12.21
C GLU A 33 -10.97 29.89 11.21
N THR A 34 -10.33 30.14 10.06
CA THR A 34 -10.92 30.96 8.99
C THR A 34 -12.15 30.32 8.37
N SER A 35 -12.21 28.98 8.34
CA SER A 35 -13.41 28.27 7.85
C SER A 35 -14.59 28.35 8.83
N THR A 36 -14.36 28.58 10.13
CA THR A 36 -15.42 28.73 11.12
C THR A 36 -16.13 30.09 11.05
N ALA A 37 -15.52 31.09 10.42
CA ALA A 37 -16.03 32.47 10.38
C ALA A 37 -16.89 32.78 9.15
N SER A 38 -17.04 31.86 8.18
CA SER A 38 -17.82 32.11 6.95
C SER A 38 -19.18 31.44 7.01
N GLU A 39 -20.23 32.22 7.15
CA GLU A 39 -21.62 31.76 7.03
C GLU A 39 -21.92 31.15 5.66
N ASN A 40 -21.23 31.59 4.61
CA ASN A 40 -21.37 31.11 3.25
C ASN A 40 -20.61 29.81 2.95
N GLY A 41 -19.70 29.37 3.87
CA GLY A 41 -18.88 28.18 3.69
C GLY A 41 -17.77 28.33 2.64
N ASN A 42 -16.75 27.46 2.72
CA ASN A 42 -15.60 27.45 1.80
C ASN A 42 -15.23 26.04 1.37
N TRP A 43 -14.72 25.89 0.15
CA TRP A 43 -14.07 24.67 -0.34
C TRP A 43 -12.59 24.67 0.07
N LEU A 44 -12.19 23.71 0.89
CA LEU A 44 -10.80 23.55 1.36
C LEU A 44 -10.17 22.29 0.75
N PRO A 45 -8.92 22.39 0.25
CA PRO A 45 -8.23 21.27 -0.37
C PRO A 45 -7.71 20.28 0.67
N THR A 46 -7.76 19.00 0.35
CA THR A 46 -7.19 17.89 1.13
C THR A 46 -6.94 16.67 0.24
N SER A 47 -6.71 15.50 0.83
CA SER A 47 -6.57 14.24 0.11
C SER A 47 -7.40 13.14 0.75
N CYS A 48 -8.16 12.42 -0.07
CA CYS A 48 -8.90 11.25 0.37
C CYS A 48 -7.95 10.08 0.68
N GLN A 49 -8.14 9.39 1.80
CA GLN A 49 -7.38 8.19 2.17
C GLN A 49 -8.24 6.91 2.20
N GLY A 50 -9.39 6.88 1.55
CA GLY A 50 -10.25 5.69 1.49
C GLY A 50 -9.61 4.46 0.81
N CYS A 51 -8.55 4.66 0.01
CA CYS A 51 -7.74 3.61 -0.59
C CYS A 51 -6.30 4.09 -0.83
N THR A 52 -5.47 3.29 -1.52
CA THR A 52 -4.06 3.64 -1.82
C THR A 52 -3.87 4.62 -2.96
N THR A 53 -4.93 5.11 -3.58
CA THR A 53 -4.86 6.12 -4.65
C THR A 53 -4.58 7.51 -4.09
N TRP A 54 -5.12 7.81 -2.90
CA TRP A 54 -4.99 9.14 -2.27
C TRP A 54 -5.41 10.27 -3.21
N CYS A 55 -6.66 10.20 -3.65
CA CYS A 55 -7.21 11.18 -4.58
C CYS A 55 -7.21 12.58 -3.97
N PRO A 56 -6.66 13.60 -4.66
CA PRO A 56 -6.87 14.98 -4.28
C PRO A 56 -8.35 15.32 -4.20
N ALA A 57 -8.77 15.96 -3.11
CA ALA A 57 -10.16 16.24 -2.80
C ALA A 57 -10.33 17.69 -2.34
N GLU A 58 -11.56 18.15 -2.37
CA GLU A 58 -12.01 19.42 -1.78
C GLU A 58 -13.18 19.14 -0.85
N VAL A 59 -13.15 19.72 0.33
CA VAL A 59 -14.21 19.62 1.34
C VAL A 59 -14.88 20.98 1.50
N PHE A 60 -16.19 21.01 1.43
CA PHE A 60 -16.98 22.21 1.73
C PHE A 60 -17.23 22.26 3.23
N VAL A 61 -16.69 23.30 3.85
CA VAL A 61 -16.81 23.56 5.30
C VAL A 61 -17.70 24.76 5.52
N GLN A 62 -18.75 24.59 6.31
CA GLN A 62 -19.70 25.63 6.69
C GLN A 62 -19.90 25.60 8.20
N ASN A 63 -19.79 26.74 8.85
CA ASN A 63 -19.88 26.87 10.31
C ASN A 63 -18.99 25.85 11.07
N GLY A 64 -17.76 25.64 10.58
CA GLY A 64 -16.82 24.71 11.17
C GLY A 64 -17.13 23.22 10.91
N ARG A 65 -18.14 22.88 10.12
CA ARG A 65 -18.54 21.51 9.80
C ARG A 65 -18.25 21.19 8.34
N ALA A 66 -17.64 20.05 8.10
CA ALA A 66 -17.54 19.48 6.76
C ALA A 66 -18.91 18.95 6.33
N VAL A 67 -19.48 19.49 5.26
CA VAL A 67 -20.85 19.16 4.82
C VAL A 67 -20.92 18.51 3.44
N LYS A 68 -19.88 18.71 2.60
CA LYS A 68 -19.75 18.08 1.27
C LYS A 68 -18.30 17.75 0.97
N VAL A 69 -18.07 16.75 0.13
CA VAL A 69 -16.75 16.39 -0.39
C VAL A 69 -16.85 16.09 -1.88
N LYS A 70 -15.86 16.49 -2.64
CA LYS A 70 -15.73 16.19 -4.07
C LYS A 70 -14.26 15.98 -4.44
N GLY A 71 -13.99 15.46 -5.64
CA GLY A 71 -12.65 15.43 -6.20
C GLY A 71 -12.14 16.83 -6.52
N ASN A 72 -10.83 17.04 -6.41
CA ASN A 72 -10.20 18.29 -6.80
C ASN A 72 -10.17 18.38 -8.32
N ARG A 73 -10.87 19.37 -8.89
CA ARG A 73 -11.04 19.54 -10.33
C ARG A 73 -9.75 19.78 -11.13
N TYR A 74 -8.69 20.19 -10.47
CA TYR A 74 -7.37 20.40 -11.09
C TYR A 74 -6.49 19.16 -11.08
N SER A 75 -6.94 18.09 -10.46
CA SER A 75 -6.18 16.86 -10.33
C SER A 75 -6.31 15.98 -11.57
N LYS A 76 -5.21 15.82 -12.30
CA LYS A 76 -5.11 14.82 -13.38
C LYS A 76 -5.11 13.37 -12.87
N GLN A 77 -4.91 13.16 -11.57
CA GLN A 77 -4.85 11.83 -10.97
C GLN A 77 -6.22 11.16 -10.93
N ASN A 78 -7.25 11.90 -10.59
CA ASN A 78 -8.63 11.43 -10.44
C ASN A 78 -9.64 12.19 -11.30
N ASP A 79 -9.15 13.01 -12.24
CA ASP A 79 -9.95 13.80 -13.19
C ASP A 79 -11.08 14.60 -12.52
N GLY A 80 -10.86 15.09 -11.30
CA GLY A 80 -11.85 15.86 -10.54
C GLY A 80 -12.94 15.04 -9.86
N PHE A 81 -12.87 13.71 -9.89
CA PHE A 81 -13.89 12.83 -9.33
C PHE A 81 -13.44 12.13 -8.05
N LEU A 82 -14.40 11.70 -7.25
CA LEU A 82 -14.25 10.74 -6.16
C LEU A 82 -15.15 9.53 -6.39
N CYS A 83 -14.72 8.36 -5.91
CA CYS A 83 -15.56 7.17 -5.87
C CYS A 83 -16.52 7.22 -4.66
N ALA A 84 -17.47 6.29 -4.58
CA ALA A 84 -18.43 6.19 -3.49
C ALA A 84 -17.77 6.20 -2.10
N LYS A 85 -16.63 5.53 -1.92
CA LYS A 85 -15.90 5.55 -0.63
C LYS A 85 -15.45 6.95 -0.22
N GLY A 86 -15.00 7.76 -1.20
CA GLY A 86 -14.61 9.15 -0.94
C GLY A 86 -15.78 10.02 -0.52
N HIS A 87 -16.93 9.86 -1.17
CA HIS A 87 -18.14 10.61 -0.81
C HIS A 87 -18.71 10.20 0.56
N LEU A 88 -18.68 8.90 0.88
CA LEU A 88 -19.16 8.38 2.17
C LEU A 88 -18.23 8.69 3.35
N SER A 89 -17.04 9.23 3.11
CA SER A 89 -16.06 9.51 4.16
C SER A 89 -16.52 10.55 5.20
N LEU A 90 -17.49 11.42 4.85
CA LEU A 90 -18.12 12.33 5.81
C LEU A 90 -18.86 11.58 6.92
N GLN A 91 -19.45 10.43 6.63
CA GLN A 91 -20.10 9.60 7.66
C GLN A 91 -19.08 9.10 8.68
N GLN A 92 -17.87 8.74 8.23
CA GLN A 92 -16.81 8.34 9.16
C GLN A 92 -16.38 9.49 10.08
N LEU A 93 -16.34 10.73 9.58
CA LEU A 93 -15.98 11.90 10.40
C LEU A 93 -16.96 12.11 11.56
N TYR A 94 -18.26 11.96 11.28
CA TYR A 94 -19.34 12.21 12.24
C TYR A 94 -19.92 10.91 12.85
N ASP A 95 -19.21 9.80 12.70
CA ASP A 95 -19.63 8.52 13.25
C ASP A 95 -19.70 8.61 14.79
N PRO A 96 -20.87 8.37 15.40
CA PRO A 96 -21.05 8.41 16.85
C PRO A 96 -20.26 7.33 17.59
N ASP A 97 -19.85 6.26 16.89
CA ASP A 97 -19.12 5.12 17.45
C ASP A 97 -17.60 5.28 17.38
N ARG A 98 -17.11 6.47 17.03
CA ARG A 98 -15.67 6.79 17.10
C ARG A 98 -15.16 6.67 18.53
N VAL A 99 -13.92 6.19 18.65
CA VAL A 99 -13.17 6.31 19.92
C VAL A 99 -12.89 7.80 20.17
N LYS A 100 -13.38 8.34 21.29
CA LYS A 100 -13.40 9.78 21.58
C LYS A 100 -12.32 10.20 22.56
N VAL A 101 -11.94 9.30 23.45
CA VAL A 101 -10.96 9.51 24.52
C VAL A 101 -10.09 8.25 24.67
N PRO A 102 -8.90 8.35 25.25
CA PRO A 102 -8.14 7.16 25.62
C PRO A 102 -8.92 6.26 26.57
N MET A 103 -8.82 4.95 26.36
CA MET A 103 -9.56 3.95 27.13
C MET A 103 -8.59 2.90 27.68
N LYS A 104 -8.88 2.40 28.87
CA LYS A 104 -8.11 1.34 29.54
C LYS A 104 -8.99 0.14 29.82
N ARG A 105 -8.48 -1.04 29.51
CA ARG A 105 -9.08 -2.32 29.91
C ARG A 105 -9.06 -2.48 31.41
N THR A 106 -10.19 -2.88 31.99
CA THR A 106 -10.28 -3.26 33.41
C THR A 106 -10.49 -4.78 33.59
N ASN A 107 -10.97 -5.49 32.58
CA ASN A 107 -11.07 -6.94 32.63
C ASN A 107 -9.72 -7.57 32.24
N PRO A 108 -9.05 -8.31 33.13
CA PRO A 108 -7.75 -8.93 32.86
C PRO A 108 -7.83 -10.06 31.82
N LEU A 109 -9.00 -10.65 31.61
CA LEU A 109 -9.18 -11.73 30.66
C LEU A 109 -9.28 -11.17 29.24
N LYS A 110 -8.35 -11.59 28.38
CA LYS A 110 -8.32 -11.28 26.95
C LYS A 110 -8.73 -12.51 26.17
N SER A 111 -9.96 -12.56 25.72
CA SER A 111 -10.44 -13.66 24.88
C SER A 111 -11.58 -13.19 23.99
N LYS A 112 -11.83 -13.92 22.92
CA LYS A 112 -12.93 -13.66 21.99
C LYS A 112 -14.28 -13.63 22.73
N GLY A 113 -15.06 -12.57 22.46
CA GLY A 113 -16.39 -12.41 23.06
C GLY A 113 -16.41 -11.98 24.52
N VAL A 114 -15.26 -11.80 25.15
CA VAL A 114 -15.16 -11.31 26.52
C VAL A 114 -15.12 -9.78 26.52
N ASP A 115 -16.07 -9.14 27.21
CA ASP A 115 -16.12 -7.68 27.34
C ASP A 115 -14.83 -7.15 28.01
N PRO A 116 -14.06 -6.30 27.35
CA PRO A 116 -12.87 -5.67 27.91
C PRO A 116 -13.14 -4.77 29.11
N LYS A 117 -14.38 -4.32 29.31
CA LYS A 117 -14.80 -3.33 30.30
C LYS A 117 -13.92 -2.08 30.26
N PHE A 118 -13.83 -1.46 29.07
CA PHE A 118 -13.05 -0.25 28.88
C PHE A 118 -13.60 0.91 29.71
N VAL A 119 -12.69 1.61 30.39
CA VAL A 119 -12.98 2.87 31.10
C VAL A 119 -12.19 4.02 30.49
N PRO A 120 -12.75 5.24 30.42
CA PRO A 120 -12.02 6.43 30.00
C PRO A 120 -10.86 6.73 30.93
N ILE A 121 -9.72 7.13 30.34
CA ILE A 121 -8.53 7.62 31.07
C ILE A 121 -7.99 8.87 30.38
N THR A 122 -7.03 9.54 31.01
CA THR A 122 -6.33 10.69 30.40
C THR A 122 -5.29 10.22 29.38
N TRP A 123 -4.90 11.13 28.46
CA TRP A 123 -3.76 10.92 27.58
C TRP A 123 -2.48 10.66 28.37
N ASP A 124 -2.27 11.38 29.47
CA ASP A 124 -1.09 11.24 30.31
C ASP A 124 -1.01 9.84 30.93
N GLU A 125 -2.11 9.36 31.52
CA GLU A 125 -2.18 7.98 32.07
C GLU A 125 -1.91 6.92 30.99
N ALA A 126 -2.51 7.08 29.81
CA ALA A 126 -2.36 6.13 28.71
C ALA A 126 -0.90 6.06 28.23
N LEU A 127 -0.28 7.21 27.99
CA LEU A 127 1.09 7.33 27.50
C LEU A 127 2.12 6.90 28.53
N ASN A 128 1.91 7.24 29.80
CA ASN A 128 2.74 6.74 30.89
C ASN A 128 2.70 5.22 30.98
N THR A 129 1.50 4.63 30.91
CA THR A 129 1.35 3.16 30.93
C THR A 129 2.11 2.51 29.77
N ILE A 130 2.00 3.05 28.53
CA ILE A 130 2.70 2.52 27.37
C ILE A 130 4.22 2.64 27.55
N ALA A 131 4.70 3.82 27.97
CA ALA A 131 6.12 4.07 28.14
C ALA A 131 6.74 3.21 29.26
N ASP A 132 6.03 2.97 30.37
CA ASP A 132 6.47 2.08 31.44
C ASP A 132 6.67 0.65 30.91
N LYS A 133 5.69 0.11 30.20
CA LYS A 133 5.78 -1.23 29.59
C LYS A 133 6.92 -1.34 28.57
N MET A 134 7.16 -0.31 27.79
CA MET A 134 8.28 -0.26 26.87
C MET A 134 9.62 -0.22 27.63
N MET A 135 9.74 0.65 28.65
CA MET A 135 10.97 0.76 29.43
C MET A 135 11.30 -0.47 30.24
N ASP A 136 10.31 -1.23 30.70
CA ASP A 136 10.52 -2.54 31.35
C ASP A 136 11.26 -3.52 30.44
N LEU A 137 10.95 -3.54 29.13
CA LEU A 137 11.72 -4.35 28.16
C LEU A 137 13.18 -3.91 28.09
N ARG A 138 13.45 -2.61 28.11
CA ARG A 138 14.82 -2.12 28.05
C ARG A 138 15.60 -2.39 29.33
N LYS A 139 14.97 -2.22 30.49
CA LYS A 139 15.57 -2.53 31.80
C LYS A 139 15.95 -4.02 31.91
N ASN A 140 15.13 -4.88 31.32
CA ASN A 140 15.35 -6.33 31.29
C ASN A 140 16.32 -6.76 30.17
N GLY A 141 16.82 -5.83 29.33
CA GLY A 141 17.74 -6.14 28.22
C GLY A 141 17.08 -6.88 27.05
N GLU A 142 15.76 -6.76 26.86
CA GLU A 142 14.98 -7.51 25.88
C GLU A 142 14.11 -6.60 24.95
N PRO A 143 14.67 -5.51 24.38
CA PRO A 143 13.90 -4.58 23.56
C PRO A 143 13.35 -5.20 22.27
N GLU A 144 13.88 -6.32 21.80
CA GLU A 144 13.37 -7.08 20.65
C GLU A 144 11.95 -7.60 20.87
N LYS A 145 11.51 -7.73 22.12
CA LYS A 145 10.16 -8.19 22.47
C LYS A 145 9.09 -7.11 22.33
N PHE A 146 9.47 -5.95 21.80
CA PHE A 146 8.54 -4.92 21.33
C PHE A 146 8.13 -5.17 19.88
N MET A 147 6.84 -4.98 19.55
CA MET A 147 6.31 -5.10 18.19
C MET A 147 5.47 -3.87 17.82
N LEU A 148 5.73 -3.30 16.64
CA LEU A 148 4.90 -2.26 16.03
C LEU A 148 4.15 -2.83 14.83
N MET A 149 2.81 -2.81 14.88
CA MET A 149 1.94 -3.28 13.80
C MET A 149 1.28 -2.10 13.09
N ARG A 150 1.21 -2.13 11.77
CA ARG A 150 0.51 -1.09 11.00
C ARG A 150 -0.37 -1.65 9.90
N GLY A 151 -1.46 -0.94 9.63
CA GLY A 151 -2.29 -1.11 8.45
C GLY A 151 -2.10 -0.01 7.44
N ARG A 152 -3.18 0.72 7.12
CA ARG A 152 -3.15 1.89 6.22
C ARG A 152 -2.28 3.00 6.79
N TYR A 153 -1.78 3.87 5.92
CA TYR A 153 -0.79 4.89 6.27
C TYR A 153 -0.89 6.12 5.37
N SER A 154 -0.35 7.27 5.84
CA SER A 154 0.10 8.37 4.99
C SER A 154 1.58 8.19 4.60
N TYR A 155 2.18 9.17 3.90
CA TYR A 155 3.61 9.11 3.61
C TYR A 155 4.48 9.29 4.88
N MET A 156 3.93 9.92 5.90
CA MET A 156 4.59 10.17 7.21
C MET A 156 4.93 8.87 7.96
N ARG A 157 4.24 7.78 7.67
CA ARG A 157 4.46 6.46 8.29
C ARG A 157 5.90 5.98 8.35
N ASP A 158 6.67 6.34 7.32
CA ASP A 158 8.01 5.75 7.17
C ASP A 158 8.94 6.27 8.28
N THR A 159 8.67 7.44 8.82
CA THR A 159 9.38 7.99 9.97
C THR A 159 9.20 7.12 11.21
N ILE A 160 7.96 6.84 11.57
CA ILE A 160 7.65 6.06 12.78
C ILE A 160 7.84 4.56 12.56
N TYR A 161 7.34 4.02 11.44
CA TYR A 161 7.39 2.58 11.17
C TYR A 161 8.82 2.06 11.00
N ALA A 162 9.70 2.85 10.38
CA ALA A 162 11.10 2.47 10.21
C ALA A 162 11.93 2.78 11.46
N ALA A 163 11.78 3.97 12.05
CA ALA A 163 12.67 4.45 13.09
C ALA A 163 12.29 3.97 14.49
N LEU A 164 11.02 4.05 14.89
CA LEU A 164 10.62 3.79 16.28
C LEU A 164 11.06 2.40 16.76
N PRO A 165 10.69 1.27 16.13
CA PRO A 165 11.13 -0.02 16.62
C PRO A 165 12.65 -0.17 16.58
N LYS A 166 13.32 0.34 15.53
CA LYS A 166 14.77 0.19 15.35
C LYS A 166 15.58 1.01 16.33
N VAL A 167 15.20 2.26 16.57
CA VAL A 167 15.85 3.11 17.58
C VAL A 167 15.64 2.54 18.98
N PHE A 168 14.45 2.01 19.25
CA PHE A 168 14.13 1.33 20.51
C PHE A 168 14.94 0.04 20.72
N GLY A 169 15.27 -0.69 19.64
CA GLY A 169 16.05 -1.93 19.66
C GLY A 169 15.29 -3.17 19.18
N SER A 170 14.12 -2.99 18.52
CA SER A 170 13.34 -4.12 18.01
C SER A 170 13.46 -4.28 16.49
N PRO A 171 13.55 -5.54 15.98
CA PRO A 171 13.39 -5.84 14.56
C PRO A 171 11.93 -5.82 14.09
N ASN A 172 10.94 -5.78 14.99
CA ASN A 172 9.56 -6.19 14.76
C ASN A 172 8.63 -5.07 14.30
N GLY A 173 8.91 -4.47 13.16
CA GLY A 173 7.93 -3.68 12.43
C GLY A 173 7.10 -4.58 11.51
N ILE A 174 5.80 -4.78 11.78
CA ILE A 174 4.90 -5.65 11.03
C ILE A 174 3.91 -4.83 10.21
N SER A 175 3.74 -5.15 8.93
CA SER A 175 2.90 -4.41 7.99
C SER A 175 1.88 -5.31 7.31
N HIS A 176 0.69 -4.77 7.02
CA HIS A 176 -0.32 -5.43 6.20
C HIS A 176 0.14 -5.72 4.75
N SER A 177 1.25 -5.17 4.31
CA SER A 177 1.65 -5.18 2.89
C SER A 177 1.79 -6.58 2.30
N ALA A 178 2.20 -7.57 3.09
CA ALA A 178 2.34 -8.96 2.63
C ALA A 178 1.02 -9.59 2.16
N ILE A 179 -0.09 -9.22 2.78
CA ILE A 179 -1.44 -9.67 2.41
C ILE A 179 -2.15 -8.70 1.48
N CYS A 180 -1.44 -7.76 0.85
CA CYS A 180 -2.02 -6.74 -0.01
C CYS A 180 -1.61 -6.96 -1.47
N ALA A 181 -0.40 -6.55 -1.86
CA ALA A 181 0.05 -6.55 -3.25
C ALA A 181 1.52 -7.00 -3.41
N GLU A 182 2.06 -7.70 -2.44
CA GLU A 182 3.46 -8.12 -2.53
C GLU A 182 3.67 -9.14 -3.65
N ALA A 183 2.76 -10.12 -3.81
CA ALA A 183 2.85 -11.11 -4.89
C ALA A 183 2.74 -10.46 -6.29
N GLU A 184 1.87 -9.45 -6.45
CA GLU A 184 1.78 -8.63 -7.67
C GLU A 184 3.14 -7.98 -8.01
N LYS A 185 3.83 -7.44 -7.01
CA LYS A 185 5.14 -6.82 -7.20
C LYS A 185 6.26 -7.82 -7.48
N PHE A 186 6.17 -9.04 -6.93
CA PHE A 186 7.11 -10.10 -7.23
C PHE A 186 7.13 -10.44 -8.72
N GLY A 187 5.97 -10.47 -9.38
CA GLY A 187 5.88 -10.71 -10.82
C GLY A 187 6.78 -9.74 -11.59
N SER A 188 6.56 -8.45 -11.44
CA SER A 188 7.36 -7.44 -12.14
C SER A 188 8.82 -7.37 -11.68
N PHE A 189 9.11 -7.73 -10.43
CA PHE A 189 10.48 -7.75 -9.93
C PHE A 189 11.32 -8.87 -10.56
N PHE A 190 10.80 -10.09 -10.58
CA PHE A 190 11.54 -11.23 -11.12
C PHE A 190 11.62 -11.25 -12.64
N THR A 191 10.66 -10.63 -13.34
CA THR A 191 10.65 -10.57 -14.81
C THR A 191 11.28 -9.31 -15.39
N ALA A 192 11.23 -8.17 -14.68
CA ALA A 192 11.69 -6.87 -15.19
C ALA A 192 12.53 -6.05 -14.18
N GLY A 193 12.94 -6.64 -13.06
CA GLY A 193 13.81 -6.00 -12.07
C GLY A 193 13.18 -4.83 -11.29
N ASN A 194 11.90 -4.54 -11.49
CA ASN A 194 11.24 -3.39 -10.88
C ASN A 194 10.31 -3.78 -9.74
N TRP A 195 10.70 -3.42 -8.51
CA TRP A 195 9.84 -3.58 -7.35
C TRP A 195 8.89 -2.38 -7.22
N GLY A 196 7.65 -2.54 -7.60
CA GLY A 196 6.64 -1.49 -7.49
C GLY A 196 5.32 -1.84 -8.16
N TYR A 197 4.38 -0.93 -8.06
CA TYR A 197 3.18 -0.99 -8.88
C TYR A 197 3.51 -0.61 -10.32
N ARG A 198 2.69 -1.09 -11.25
CA ARG A 198 2.70 -0.67 -12.65
C ARG A 198 1.56 0.33 -12.88
N ASP A 199 1.69 1.09 -13.94
CA ASP A 199 0.65 1.93 -14.50
C ASP A 199 0.16 1.34 -15.83
N TYR A 200 -1.09 1.62 -16.19
CA TYR A 200 -1.76 0.98 -17.32
C TYR A 200 -2.35 2.05 -18.24
N ASP A 201 -1.81 2.19 -19.45
CA ASP A 201 -2.18 3.24 -20.38
C ASP A 201 -3.44 2.88 -21.19
N LEU A 202 -4.58 2.85 -20.51
CA LEU A 202 -5.87 2.54 -21.14
C LEU A 202 -6.30 3.56 -22.21
N SER A 203 -5.79 4.79 -22.17
CA SER A 203 -6.18 5.83 -23.13
C SER A 203 -5.63 5.56 -24.54
N ASN A 204 -4.50 4.84 -24.67
CA ASN A 204 -3.82 4.60 -25.92
C ASN A 204 -3.75 3.12 -26.32
N THR A 205 -4.22 2.22 -25.44
CA THR A 205 -4.17 0.78 -25.70
C THR A 205 -5.18 0.33 -26.77
N LYS A 206 -4.88 -0.75 -27.46
CA LYS A 206 -5.79 -1.40 -28.40
C LYS A 206 -6.43 -2.67 -27.85
N TYR A 207 -5.77 -3.28 -26.87
CA TYR A 207 -6.28 -4.47 -26.18
C TYR A 207 -5.92 -4.42 -24.71
N ALA A 208 -6.90 -4.52 -23.83
CA ALA A 208 -6.69 -4.58 -22.38
C ALA A 208 -7.14 -5.96 -21.85
N LEU A 209 -6.20 -6.73 -21.34
CA LEU A 209 -6.47 -7.94 -20.56
C LEU A 209 -6.38 -7.58 -19.07
N ILE A 210 -7.54 -7.43 -18.43
CA ILE A 210 -7.66 -7.08 -17.01
C ILE A 210 -7.79 -8.37 -16.20
N TRP A 211 -6.85 -8.60 -15.30
CA TRP A 211 -6.70 -9.90 -14.63
C TRP A 211 -6.80 -9.78 -13.12
N GLY A 212 -7.80 -10.42 -12.51
CA GLY A 212 -7.97 -10.50 -11.07
C GLY A 212 -8.20 -9.17 -10.36
N CYS A 213 -8.92 -8.24 -11.01
CA CYS A 213 -9.33 -6.98 -10.40
C CYS A 213 -10.56 -6.35 -11.06
N ASP A 214 -11.26 -5.53 -10.28
CA ASP A 214 -12.40 -4.73 -10.75
C ASP A 214 -12.05 -3.22 -10.72
N PRO A 215 -11.42 -2.68 -11.78
CA PRO A 215 -11.00 -1.29 -11.80
C PRO A 215 -12.14 -0.28 -11.77
N LEU A 216 -13.37 -0.67 -12.06
CA LEU A 216 -14.54 0.23 -12.00
C LEU A 216 -15.10 0.40 -10.58
N SER A 217 -14.85 -0.52 -9.64
CA SER A 217 -15.46 -0.44 -8.31
C SER A 217 -14.52 -0.70 -7.12
N SER A 218 -13.46 -1.49 -7.27
CA SER A 218 -12.70 -1.94 -6.10
C SER A 218 -11.18 -1.79 -6.18
N ASN A 219 -10.61 -1.45 -7.31
CA ASN A 219 -9.16 -1.30 -7.46
C ASN A 219 -8.70 0.14 -7.20
N ARG A 220 -7.40 0.37 -7.33
CA ARG A 220 -6.77 1.69 -7.26
C ARG A 220 -7.23 2.57 -8.44
N MET A 221 -7.29 3.89 -8.23
CA MET A 221 -7.59 4.90 -9.27
C MET A 221 -8.99 4.78 -9.91
N ILE A 222 -9.96 4.26 -9.17
CA ILE A 222 -11.33 4.07 -9.66
C ILE A 222 -11.87 5.30 -10.43
N PRO A 223 -11.79 6.55 -9.92
CA PRO A 223 -12.39 7.69 -10.59
C PRO A 223 -11.87 7.91 -12.01
N ALA A 224 -10.53 7.95 -12.17
CA ALA A 224 -9.91 8.13 -13.48
C ALA A 224 -10.11 6.91 -14.39
N THR A 225 -10.14 5.71 -13.80
CA THR A 225 -10.30 4.47 -14.57
C THR A 225 -11.69 4.33 -15.16
N ILE A 226 -12.74 4.76 -14.46
CA ILE A 226 -14.12 4.72 -15.00
C ILE A 226 -14.19 5.44 -16.34
N LYS A 227 -13.64 6.65 -16.42
CA LYS A 227 -13.61 7.44 -17.64
C LYS A 227 -12.81 6.72 -18.74
N ARG A 228 -11.56 6.33 -18.45
CA ARG A 228 -10.68 5.69 -19.42
C ARG A 228 -11.18 4.33 -19.90
N PHE A 229 -11.86 3.60 -19.02
CA PHE A 229 -12.50 2.34 -19.39
C PHE A 229 -13.64 2.56 -20.37
N GLY A 230 -14.47 3.61 -20.16
CA GLY A 230 -15.51 4.00 -21.10
C GLY A 230 -14.94 4.39 -22.46
N GLU A 231 -13.91 5.26 -22.48
CA GLU A 231 -13.21 5.64 -23.71
C GLU A 231 -12.63 4.40 -24.44
N MET A 232 -12.05 3.44 -23.69
CA MET A 232 -11.49 2.23 -24.26
C MET A 232 -12.50 1.32 -24.95
N LEU A 233 -13.75 1.29 -24.48
CA LEU A 233 -14.85 0.52 -25.13
C LEU A 233 -15.12 0.99 -26.57
N ASP A 234 -14.82 2.26 -26.88
CA ASP A 234 -15.09 2.83 -28.19
C ASP A 234 -13.97 2.58 -29.22
N HIS A 235 -12.74 2.27 -28.77
CA HIS A 235 -11.60 2.20 -29.67
C HIS A 235 -10.71 0.94 -29.55
N GLY A 236 -11.03 0.05 -28.65
CA GLY A 236 -10.25 -1.17 -28.42
C GLY A 236 -11.05 -2.30 -27.82
N THR A 237 -10.38 -3.39 -27.51
CA THR A 237 -10.97 -4.59 -26.92
C THR A 237 -10.60 -4.71 -25.44
N ILE A 238 -11.57 -4.98 -24.58
CA ILE A 238 -11.37 -5.29 -23.17
C ILE A 238 -11.77 -6.74 -22.91
N ALA A 239 -10.85 -7.53 -22.38
CA ALA A 239 -11.10 -8.85 -21.82
C ALA A 239 -10.82 -8.85 -20.31
N VAL A 240 -11.64 -9.54 -19.54
CA VAL A 240 -11.51 -9.63 -18.08
C VAL A 240 -11.38 -11.09 -17.65
N VAL A 241 -10.31 -11.41 -16.96
CA VAL A 241 -10.07 -12.72 -16.34
C VAL A 241 -10.37 -12.61 -14.86
N ASP A 242 -11.49 -13.15 -14.43
CA ASP A 242 -11.90 -13.16 -13.02
C ASP A 242 -12.99 -14.23 -12.82
N PRO A 243 -12.97 -15.01 -11.74
CA PRO A 243 -14.03 -15.97 -11.46
C PRO A 243 -15.39 -15.32 -11.22
N LYS A 244 -15.41 -14.03 -10.84
CA LYS A 244 -16.62 -13.27 -10.57
C LYS A 244 -16.98 -12.37 -11.75
N LEU A 245 -18.24 -12.42 -12.18
CA LEU A 245 -18.82 -11.46 -13.13
C LEU A 245 -19.10 -10.12 -12.43
N HIS A 246 -18.04 -9.34 -12.20
CA HIS A 246 -18.11 -8.05 -11.52
C HIS A 246 -18.31 -6.87 -12.50
N SER A 247 -18.34 -5.64 -12.00
CA SER A 247 -18.69 -4.43 -12.78
C SER A 247 -17.86 -4.27 -14.06
N SER A 248 -16.56 -4.54 -14.00
CA SER A 248 -15.70 -4.44 -15.19
C SER A 248 -15.92 -5.60 -16.14
N ALA A 249 -16.18 -6.82 -15.64
CA ALA A 249 -16.41 -7.99 -16.46
C ALA A 249 -17.74 -7.90 -17.24
N VAL A 250 -18.80 -7.40 -16.62
CA VAL A 250 -20.11 -7.17 -17.28
C VAL A 250 -20.00 -6.21 -18.46
N LYS A 251 -19.08 -5.25 -18.40
CA LYS A 251 -18.89 -4.22 -19.43
C LYS A 251 -17.81 -4.56 -20.46
N ALA A 252 -17.04 -5.62 -20.22
CA ALA A 252 -15.99 -6.06 -21.12
C ALA A 252 -16.56 -6.74 -22.39
N HIS A 253 -15.76 -6.78 -23.46
CA HIS A 253 -16.07 -7.53 -24.66
C HIS A 253 -16.00 -9.03 -24.44
N GLU A 254 -15.11 -9.47 -23.53
CA GLU A 254 -14.96 -10.87 -23.14
C GLU A 254 -14.78 -11.00 -21.62
N TRP A 255 -15.45 -12.00 -21.05
CA TRP A 255 -15.23 -12.44 -19.69
C TRP A 255 -14.75 -13.89 -19.67
N LEU A 256 -13.63 -14.12 -18.99
CA LEU A 256 -13.00 -15.41 -18.80
C LEU A 256 -13.19 -15.86 -17.34
N PRO A 257 -14.23 -16.66 -17.05
CA PRO A 257 -14.52 -17.15 -15.68
C PRO A 257 -13.54 -18.25 -15.27
N ILE A 258 -12.31 -17.85 -15.02
CA ILE A 258 -11.23 -18.79 -14.70
C ILE A 258 -11.46 -19.48 -13.35
N LYS A 259 -11.10 -20.75 -13.27
CA LYS A 259 -11.02 -21.48 -12.01
C LYS A 259 -10.00 -20.81 -11.08
N PRO A 260 -10.36 -20.45 -9.84
CA PRO A 260 -9.47 -19.76 -8.91
C PRO A 260 -8.15 -20.50 -8.69
N GLY A 261 -7.02 -19.77 -8.80
CA GLY A 261 -5.68 -20.30 -8.59
C GLY A 261 -5.00 -20.88 -9.82
N GLU A 262 -5.68 -20.93 -10.97
CA GLU A 262 -5.15 -21.51 -12.22
C GLU A 262 -4.69 -20.44 -13.23
N ASP A 263 -4.48 -19.23 -12.75
CA ASP A 263 -4.04 -18.07 -13.55
C ASP A 263 -2.72 -18.33 -14.31
N GLY A 264 -1.80 -19.05 -13.69
CA GLY A 264 -0.53 -19.43 -14.31
C GLY A 264 -0.69 -20.34 -15.52
N ALA A 265 -1.68 -21.25 -15.51
CA ALA A 265 -1.97 -22.12 -16.63
C ALA A 265 -2.49 -21.33 -17.85
N LEU A 266 -3.38 -20.36 -17.61
CA LEU A 266 -3.87 -19.48 -18.68
C LEU A 266 -2.73 -18.62 -19.24
N ALA A 267 -1.89 -18.04 -18.40
CA ALA A 267 -0.76 -17.23 -18.83
C ALA A 267 0.23 -18.02 -19.70
N SER A 268 0.54 -19.26 -19.30
CA SER A 268 1.41 -20.17 -20.07
C SER A 268 0.81 -20.53 -21.42
N ALA A 269 -0.50 -20.79 -21.49
CA ALA A 269 -1.16 -21.12 -22.75
C ALA A 269 -1.23 -19.91 -23.71
N ILE A 270 -1.48 -18.71 -23.19
CA ILE A 270 -1.41 -17.48 -24.00
C ILE A 270 0.01 -17.31 -24.57
N ALA A 271 1.05 -17.46 -23.72
CA ALA A 271 2.44 -17.39 -24.17
C ALA A 271 2.76 -18.45 -25.24
N HIS A 272 2.28 -19.69 -25.05
CA HIS A 272 2.43 -20.78 -26.02
C HIS A 272 1.86 -20.39 -27.39
N VAL A 273 0.65 -19.85 -27.44
CA VAL A 273 0.01 -19.42 -28.71
C VAL A 273 0.79 -18.27 -29.34
N LEU A 274 1.17 -17.26 -28.56
CA LEU A 274 1.96 -16.13 -29.07
C LEU A 274 3.25 -16.61 -29.75
N LEU A 275 3.91 -17.62 -29.19
CA LEU A 275 5.15 -18.16 -29.72
C LEU A 275 4.92 -19.10 -30.91
N THR A 276 4.01 -20.06 -30.82
CA THR A 276 3.76 -21.01 -31.90
C THR A 276 3.19 -20.35 -33.16
N GLU A 277 2.40 -19.29 -33.01
CA GLU A 277 1.82 -18.54 -34.13
C GLU A 277 2.68 -17.35 -34.59
N GLY A 278 3.87 -17.13 -33.99
CA GLY A 278 4.78 -16.03 -34.38
C GLY A 278 4.28 -14.64 -34.06
N LEU A 279 3.44 -14.51 -33.02
CA LEU A 279 2.76 -13.28 -32.62
C LEU A 279 3.52 -12.45 -31.57
N TRP A 280 4.72 -12.86 -31.17
CA TRP A 280 5.54 -12.06 -30.24
C TRP A 280 6.14 -10.83 -30.93
N ASN A 281 6.48 -9.82 -30.17
CA ASN A 281 7.12 -8.61 -30.69
C ASN A 281 8.60 -8.84 -30.99
N LYS A 282 8.94 -9.02 -32.25
CA LYS A 282 10.30 -9.32 -32.69
C LYS A 282 11.29 -8.17 -32.50
N GLU A 283 10.81 -6.95 -32.52
CA GLU A 283 11.64 -5.77 -32.30
C GLU A 283 12.14 -5.69 -30.85
N PHE A 284 11.28 -6.01 -29.91
CA PHE A 284 11.61 -6.00 -28.48
C PHE A 284 12.26 -7.33 -28.03
N VAL A 285 11.68 -8.46 -28.40
CA VAL A 285 12.09 -9.78 -27.88
C VAL A 285 13.31 -10.32 -28.64
N GLY A 286 13.36 -10.13 -29.94
CA GLY A 286 14.31 -10.77 -30.86
C GLY A 286 13.61 -11.75 -31.80
N ASP A 287 14.40 -12.47 -32.61
CA ASP A 287 13.88 -13.42 -33.60
C ASP A 287 14.87 -14.56 -33.87
N PHE A 288 14.42 -15.56 -34.55
CA PHE A 288 15.29 -16.65 -35.06
C PHE A 288 16.25 -16.10 -36.12
N LYS A 289 17.50 -16.58 -36.09
CA LYS A 289 18.58 -16.09 -36.94
C LYS A 289 18.31 -16.31 -38.44
N ASP A 290 17.59 -17.39 -38.78
CA ASP A 290 17.15 -17.72 -40.15
C ASP A 290 15.75 -17.17 -40.48
N GLY A 291 15.11 -16.48 -39.57
CA GLY A 291 13.77 -15.92 -39.73
C GLY A 291 12.62 -16.94 -39.65
N LYS A 292 12.91 -18.24 -39.46
CA LYS A 292 11.90 -19.28 -39.35
C LYS A 292 11.48 -19.48 -37.91
N ASN A 293 10.19 -19.49 -37.67
CA ASN A 293 9.67 -19.83 -36.34
C ASN A 293 9.89 -21.30 -36.00
N LEU A 294 10.75 -21.57 -35.01
CA LEU A 294 11.04 -22.94 -34.55
C LEU A 294 10.23 -23.34 -33.29
N PHE A 295 9.40 -22.46 -32.74
CA PHE A 295 8.53 -22.82 -31.62
C PHE A 295 7.40 -23.72 -32.10
N GLN A 296 7.53 -25.01 -31.86
CA GLN A 296 6.54 -26.05 -32.20
C GLN A 296 6.16 -26.80 -30.93
N ALA A 297 4.86 -27.02 -30.73
CA ALA A 297 4.35 -27.73 -29.55
C ALA A 297 5.10 -29.06 -29.34
N GLY A 298 5.52 -29.32 -28.11
CA GLY A 298 6.25 -30.52 -27.70
C GLY A 298 7.72 -30.56 -28.11
N LYS A 299 8.24 -29.61 -28.90
CA LYS A 299 9.63 -29.65 -29.40
C LYS A 299 10.53 -28.66 -28.66
N ASN A 300 11.74 -29.11 -28.34
CA ASN A 300 12.79 -28.22 -27.84
C ASN A 300 13.36 -27.39 -29.00
N VAL A 301 13.83 -26.22 -28.66
CA VAL A 301 14.53 -25.27 -29.55
C VAL A 301 15.95 -25.10 -29.04
N ASP A 302 16.94 -25.09 -29.96
CA ASP A 302 18.31 -24.77 -29.63
C ASP A 302 18.44 -23.27 -29.35
N GLU A 303 18.91 -22.91 -28.13
CA GLU A 303 19.06 -21.51 -27.68
C GLU A 303 19.96 -20.71 -28.65
N SER A 304 20.94 -21.35 -29.29
CA SER A 304 21.85 -20.69 -30.23
C SER A 304 21.18 -20.21 -31.52
N THR A 305 19.98 -20.71 -31.85
CA THR A 305 19.24 -20.32 -33.06
C THR A 305 18.47 -19.01 -32.92
N PHE A 306 18.25 -18.53 -31.69
CA PHE A 306 17.49 -17.34 -31.42
C PHE A 306 18.40 -16.18 -31.01
N ALA A 307 18.15 -14.99 -31.52
CA ALA A 307 18.86 -13.76 -31.18
C ALA A 307 17.96 -12.89 -30.31
N GLU A 308 18.13 -12.95 -28.99
CA GLU A 308 17.42 -12.07 -28.06
C GLU A 308 17.92 -10.64 -28.16
N LYS A 309 17.03 -9.65 -27.92
CA LYS A 309 17.34 -8.21 -27.92
C LYS A 309 17.18 -7.62 -26.52
N GLU A 310 15.98 -7.12 -26.20
CA GLU A 310 15.65 -6.52 -24.89
C GLU A 310 15.09 -7.54 -23.89
N SER A 311 15.03 -8.80 -24.26
CA SER A 311 14.61 -9.92 -23.43
C SER A 311 15.78 -10.86 -23.12
N HIS A 312 15.58 -11.78 -22.17
CA HIS A 312 16.57 -12.79 -21.83
C HIS A 312 15.89 -14.09 -21.36
N GLY A 313 16.32 -15.22 -21.93
CA GLY A 313 15.90 -16.55 -21.51
C GLY A 313 14.59 -17.04 -22.11
N LEU A 314 14.11 -16.48 -23.23
CA LEU A 314 12.86 -16.91 -23.87
C LEU A 314 12.90 -18.37 -24.31
N VAL A 315 13.94 -18.78 -25.02
CA VAL A 315 14.07 -20.17 -25.51
C VAL A 315 14.16 -21.15 -24.35
N LYS A 316 14.86 -20.77 -23.29
CA LYS A 316 14.94 -21.56 -22.06
C LYS A 316 13.58 -21.71 -21.38
N TRP A 317 12.80 -20.63 -21.30
CA TRP A 317 11.43 -20.67 -20.76
C TRP A 317 10.54 -21.57 -21.63
N TRP A 318 10.64 -21.46 -22.95
CA TRP A 318 9.94 -22.38 -23.88
C TRP A 318 10.28 -23.85 -23.61
N ASN A 319 11.57 -24.19 -23.57
CA ASN A 319 12.04 -25.57 -23.42
C ASN A 319 11.66 -26.20 -22.07
N ILE A 320 11.71 -25.40 -20.99
CA ILE A 320 11.44 -25.89 -19.63
C ILE A 320 9.93 -25.95 -19.36
N GLU A 321 9.18 -24.96 -19.83
CA GLU A 321 7.81 -24.74 -19.38
C GLU A 321 6.80 -24.75 -20.53
N LEU A 322 6.96 -23.91 -21.56
CA LEU A 322 5.85 -23.52 -22.43
C LEU A 322 5.51 -24.52 -23.53
N LYS A 323 6.47 -25.31 -24.04
CA LYS A 323 6.28 -26.17 -25.24
C LYS A 323 5.10 -27.13 -25.12
N ASP A 324 4.75 -27.59 -23.92
CA ASP A 324 3.68 -28.55 -23.66
C ASP A 324 2.41 -27.89 -23.09
N LYS A 325 2.36 -26.53 -22.98
CA LYS A 325 1.27 -25.78 -22.37
C LYS A 325 0.28 -25.25 -23.41
N SER A 326 -0.25 -26.16 -24.24
CA SER A 326 -1.23 -25.80 -25.28
C SER A 326 -2.54 -25.21 -24.69
N PRO A 327 -3.34 -24.51 -25.51
CA PRO A 327 -4.68 -24.07 -25.11
C PRO A 327 -5.57 -25.22 -24.66
N ALA A 328 -5.52 -26.38 -25.33
CA ALA A 328 -6.26 -27.59 -24.95
C ALA A 328 -5.85 -28.14 -23.58
N TRP A 329 -4.55 -28.06 -23.23
CA TRP A 329 -4.06 -28.38 -21.90
C TRP A 329 -4.61 -27.40 -20.85
N ALA A 330 -4.55 -26.09 -21.13
CA ALA A 330 -5.02 -25.08 -20.20
C ALA A 330 -6.55 -25.11 -20.00
N ALA A 331 -7.33 -25.40 -21.04
CA ALA A 331 -8.77 -25.52 -20.97
C ALA A 331 -9.23 -26.54 -19.92
N LYS A 332 -8.54 -27.69 -19.82
CA LYS A 332 -8.83 -28.72 -18.81
C LYS A 332 -8.56 -28.25 -17.37
N ILE A 333 -7.61 -27.35 -17.18
CA ILE A 333 -7.17 -26.87 -15.88
C ILE A 333 -7.97 -25.65 -15.43
N THR A 334 -8.12 -24.69 -16.34
CA THR A 334 -8.75 -23.39 -16.08
C THR A 334 -10.26 -23.41 -16.17
N LEU A 335 -10.82 -24.46 -16.79
CA LEU A 335 -12.24 -24.60 -17.16
C LEU A 335 -12.72 -23.55 -18.18
N LEU A 336 -11.80 -22.90 -18.89
CA LEU A 336 -12.11 -21.98 -19.98
C LEU A 336 -12.18 -22.75 -21.32
N PRO A 337 -13.06 -22.35 -22.25
CA PRO A 337 -13.07 -22.91 -23.59
C PRO A 337 -11.73 -22.66 -24.32
N GLU A 338 -11.19 -23.68 -24.98
CA GLU A 338 -9.94 -23.56 -25.74
C GLU A 338 -9.99 -22.45 -26.78
N GLU A 339 -11.10 -22.34 -27.51
CA GLU A 339 -11.30 -21.30 -28.52
C GLU A 339 -11.27 -19.89 -27.95
N GLN A 340 -11.72 -19.72 -26.69
CA GLN A 340 -11.64 -18.43 -26.01
C GLN A 340 -10.20 -18.07 -25.69
N ILE A 341 -9.39 -19.02 -25.22
CA ILE A 341 -7.96 -18.81 -24.95
C ILE A 341 -7.24 -18.41 -26.24
N LEU A 342 -7.49 -19.12 -27.35
CA LEU A 342 -6.94 -18.81 -28.67
C LEU A 342 -7.33 -17.42 -29.15
N ARG A 343 -8.61 -17.07 -29.04
CA ARG A 343 -9.13 -15.77 -29.47
C ARG A 343 -8.48 -14.61 -28.71
N VAL A 344 -8.35 -14.73 -27.37
CA VAL A 344 -7.69 -13.74 -26.53
C VAL A 344 -6.21 -13.60 -26.90
N ALA A 345 -5.47 -14.70 -26.98
CA ALA A 345 -4.05 -14.68 -27.33
C ALA A 345 -3.79 -14.01 -28.70
N ARG A 346 -4.57 -14.41 -29.72
CA ARG A 346 -4.48 -13.82 -31.05
C ARG A 346 -4.87 -12.35 -31.10
N GLY A 347 -5.90 -11.96 -30.32
CA GLY A 347 -6.31 -10.55 -30.15
C GLY A 347 -5.20 -9.69 -29.57
N MET A 348 -4.54 -10.18 -28.52
CA MET A 348 -3.38 -9.51 -27.91
C MET A 348 -2.22 -9.41 -28.90
N GLY A 349 -1.86 -10.50 -29.59
CA GLY A 349 -0.77 -10.52 -30.56
C GLY A 349 -0.98 -9.51 -31.69
N LYS A 350 -2.21 -9.42 -32.24
CA LYS A 350 -2.56 -8.45 -33.29
C LYS A 350 -2.50 -7.00 -32.82
N ALA A 351 -2.75 -6.74 -31.54
CA ALA A 351 -2.74 -5.40 -30.96
C ALA A 351 -1.36 -4.93 -30.48
N ALA A 352 -0.38 -5.85 -30.38
CA ALA A 352 0.97 -5.56 -29.91
C ALA A 352 1.64 -4.44 -30.74
N PRO A 353 2.40 -3.54 -30.09
CA PRO A 353 2.74 -3.48 -28.68
C PRO A 353 1.74 -2.71 -27.79
N ARG A 354 0.64 -2.18 -28.35
CA ARG A 354 -0.38 -1.41 -27.62
C ARG A 354 -1.34 -2.34 -26.84
N VAL A 355 -0.78 -3.12 -25.93
CA VAL A 355 -1.52 -4.08 -25.10
C VAL A 355 -1.27 -3.80 -23.62
N VAL A 356 -2.34 -3.62 -22.87
CA VAL A 356 -2.30 -3.59 -21.41
C VAL A 356 -2.60 -4.99 -20.87
N VAL A 357 -1.62 -5.60 -20.22
CA VAL A 357 -1.85 -6.76 -19.34
C VAL A 357 -1.91 -6.24 -17.91
N TRP A 358 -3.12 -6.04 -17.41
CA TRP A 358 -3.34 -5.48 -16.08
C TRP A 358 -3.36 -6.56 -15.03
N LEU A 359 -2.24 -6.79 -14.36
CA LEU A 359 -2.16 -7.71 -13.25
C LEU A 359 -2.77 -7.10 -11.98
N GLY A 360 -3.88 -7.67 -11.54
CA GLY A 360 -4.54 -7.31 -10.29
C GLY A 360 -4.20 -8.26 -9.14
N PRO A 361 -4.52 -7.87 -7.90
CA PRO A 361 -4.20 -8.67 -6.73
C PRO A 361 -4.91 -10.03 -6.69
N GLY A 362 -6.10 -10.19 -7.30
CA GLY A 362 -6.86 -11.44 -7.31
C GLY A 362 -6.09 -12.60 -7.92
N ALA A 363 -5.37 -12.36 -9.03
CA ALA A 363 -4.55 -13.37 -9.70
C ALA A 363 -3.23 -13.70 -8.97
N ALA A 364 -2.87 -12.92 -7.94
CA ALA A 364 -1.59 -13.04 -7.26
C ALA A 364 -1.70 -13.36 -5.76
N MET A 365 -2.86 -13.15 -5.15
CA MET A 365 -3.08 -13.34 -3.71
C MET A 365 -3.57 -14.75 -3.36
N HIS A 366 -2.86 -15.77 -3.85
CA HIS A 366 -3.12 -17.18 -3.56
C HIS A 366 -1.80 -17.96 -3.44
N VAL A 367 -1.87 -19.25 -3.14
CA VAL A 367 -0.70 -20.09 -2.79
C VAL A 367 0.44 -20.03 -3.81
N ARG A 368 0.13 -19.99 -5.10
CA ARG A 368 1.14 -19.90 -6.20
C ARG A 368 1.17 -18.53 -6.87
N GLY A 369 0.62 -17.52 -6.21
CA GLY A 369 0.35 -16.22 -6.80
C GLY A 369 1.59 -15.48 -7.32
N SER A 370 2.76 -15.64 -6.70
CA SER A 370 3.99 -15.03 -7.20
C SER A 370 4.41 -15.59 -8.57
N TYR A 371 4.27 -16.89 -8.78
CA TYR A 371 4.56 -17.53 -10.08
C TYR A 371 3.52 -17.15 -11.15
N SER A 372 2.23 -17.13 -10.79
CA SER A 372 1.18 -16.61 -11.67
C SER A 372 1.46 -15.17 -12.08
N ALA A 373 1.85 -14.31 -11.14
CA ALA A 373 2.20 -12.91 -11.40
C ALA A 373 3.41 -12.78 -12.35
N MET A 374 4.42 -13.66 -12.23
CA MET A 374 5.55 -13.71 -13.16
C MET A 374 5.10 -14.06 -14.57
N GLY A 375 4.31 -15.12 -14.75
CA GLY A 375 3.79 -15.54 -16.05
C GLY A 375 2.94 -14.46 -16.70
N ILE A 376 2.01 -13.87 -15.96
CA ILE A 376 1.14 -12.80 -16.46
C ILE A 376 1.96 -11.56 -16.87
N HIS A 377 2.92 -11.15 -16.06
CA HIS A 377 3.76 -9.99 -16.38
C HIS A 377 4.69 -10.27 -17.58
N ALA A 378 5.16 -11.51 -17.75
CA ALA A 378 6.00 -11.90 -18.87
C ALA A 378 5.28 -11.76 -20.23
N LEU A 379 3.94 -11.88 -20.26
CA LEU A 379 3.15 -11.60 -21.48
C LEU A 379 3.39 -10.17 -21.99
N SER A 380 3.53 -9.20 -21.09
CA SER A 380 3.85 -7.82 -21.49
C SER A 380 5.22 -7.73 -22.17
N GLY A 381 6.19 -8.55 -21.76
CA GLY A 381 7.49 -8.68 -22.41
C GLY A 381 7.37 -9.28 -23.81
N LEU A 382 6.66 -10.40 -23.96
CA LEU A 382 6.45 -11.04 -25.27
C LEU A 382 5.79 -10.11 -26.28
N LEU A 383 4.88 -9.26 -25.82
CA LEU A 383 4.14 -8.31 -26.64
C LEU A 383 4.90 -6.99 -26.90
N GLY A 384 6.07 -6.79 -26.26
CA GLY A 384 6.82 -5.53 -26.35
C GLY A 384 6.09 -4.34 -25.74
N SER A 385 5.16 -4.59 -24.80
CA SER A 385 4.29 -3.55 -24.23
C SER A 385 4.83 -2.91 -22.94
N ILE A 386 6.00 -3.35 -22.47
CA ILE A 386 6.65 -2.78 -21.28
C ILE A 386 7.21 -1.40 -21.62
N ASP A 387 6.83 -0.39 -20.83
CA ASP A 387 7.18 1.02 -20.99
C ASP A 387 6.88 1.59 -22.39
N HIS A 388 5.94 0.97 -23.12
CA HIS A 388 5.42 1.41 -24.41
C HIS A 388 4.11 2.19 -24.25
N GLU A 389 3.86 3.18 -25.10
CA GLU A 389 2.57 3.89 -25.17
C GLU A 389 1.43 2.91 -25.46
N GLY A 390 0.35 2.97 -24.69
CA GLY A 390 -0.75 2.00 -24.74
C GLY A 390 -0.43 0.64 -24.11
N GLY A 391 0.67 0.54 -23.39
CA GLY A 391 1.12 -0.66 -22.68
C GLY A 391 1.16 -0.52 -21.17
N VAL A 392 2.08 -1.27 -20.55
CA VAL A 392 2.31 -1.34 -19.10
C VAL A 392 3.51 -0.48 -18.75
N LEU A 393 3.27 0.62 -18.05
CA LEU A 393 4.25 1.67 -17.81
C LEU A 393 4.89 1.55 -16.42
N ALA A 394 6.11 2.04 -16.27
CA ALA A 394 6.70 2.31 -14.96
C ALA A 394 5.93 3.44 -14.26
N THR A 395 5.67 3.26 -12.97
CA THR A 395 4.99 4.31 -12.18
C THR A 395 5.85 5.56 -12.09
N ALA A 396 5.32 6.69 -12.54
CA ALA A 396 5.96 7.99 -12.42
C ALA A 396 6.21 8.34 -10.93
N LYS A 397 7.33 9.02 -10.65
CA LYS A 397 7.78 9.35 -9.30
C LYS A 397 8.09 10.83 -9.16
N ILE A 398 7.63 11.42 -8.06
CA ILE A 398 8.14 12.71 -7.58
C ILE A 398 9.31 12.40 -6.62
N PRO A 399 10.50 12.96 -6.85
CA PRO A 399 11.59 12.85 -5.91
C PRO A 399 11.22 13.56 -4.61
N VAL A 400 11.32 12.84 -3.49
CA VAL A 400 11.14 13.37 -2.14
C VAL A 400 12.36 13.04 -1.32
N LYS A 401 12.64 13.86 -0.31
CA LYS A 401 13.73 13.59 0.64
C LYS A 401 13.51 12.22 1.29
N GLY A 402 14.55 11.41 1.33
CA GLY A 402 14.52 10.12 2.01
C GLY A 402 14.40 10.27 3.54
N ILE A 403 13.98 9.20 4.20
CA ILE A 403 13.95 9.17 5.66
C ILE A 403 15.37 9.34 6.21
N PRO A 404 15.59 10.27 7.16
CA PRO A 404 16.89 10.43 7.78
C PRO A 404 17.40 9.13 8.43
N LYS A 405 18.72 8.92 8.39
CA LYS A 405 19.34 7.74 8.98
C LYS A 405 19.18 7.75 10.50
N PHE A 406 18.52 6.74 11.03
CA PHE A 406 18.28 6.59 12.47
C PHE A 406 19.35 5.78 13.21
N SER A 407 20.26 5.11 12.49
CA SER A 407 21.26 4.21 13.08
C SER A 407 22.20 4.89 14.10
N LYS A 408 22.49 6.18 13.94
CA LYS A 408 23.29 6.97 14.89
C LYS A 408 22.58 7.24 16.22
N TYR A 409 21.28 7.02 16.27
CA TYR A 409 20.47 7.17 17.49
C TYR A 409 20.22 5.85 18.21
N GLN A 410 20.80 4.75 17.72
CA GLN A 410 20.78 3.46 18.40
C GLN A 410 21.92 3.39 19.41
N ASP A 411 21.61 3.11 20.67
CA ASP A 411 22.61 2.71 21.66
C ASP A 411 23.07 1.26 21.42
N GLU A 412 24.02 0.75 22.18
CA GLU A 412 24.59 -0.58 21.97
C GLU A 412 23.55 -1.70 22.12
N LEU A 413 22.60 -1.55 23.05
CA LEU A 413 21.51 -2.49 23.23
C LEU A 413 20.64 -2.54 21.95
N ALA A 414 20.24 -1.38 21.43
CA ALA A 414 19.44 -1.28 20.23
C ALA A 414 20.18 -1.78 18.98
N LYS A 415 21.48 -1.49 18.82
CA LYS A 415 22.29 -1.99 17.70
C LYS A 415 22.35 -3.51 17.66
N LYS A 416 22.47 -4.15 18.83
CA LYS A 416 22.51 -5.61 18.97
C LYS A 416 21.15 -6.21 18.65
N HIS A 417 20.10 -5.81 19.36
CA HIS A 417 18.78 -6.46 19.34
C HIS A 417 17.96 -6.14 18.10
N SER A 418 18.11 -4.97 17.48
CA SER A 418 17.42 -4.62 16.23
C SER A 418 17.85 -5.47 15.02
N LYS A 419 18.93 -6.25 15.14
CA LYS A 419 19.43 -7.19 14.12
C LYS A 419 19.02 -8.65 14.38
N MET A 420 18.38 -8.92 15.50
CA MET A 420 17.89 -10.26 15.83
C MET A 420 16.86 -10.74 14.80
N GLN A 421 16.56 -12.02 14.84
CA GLN A 421 15.54 -12.62 13.98
C GLN A 421 14.21 -11.92 14.18
N LYS A 422 13.61 -11.51 13.07
CA LYS A 422 12.30 -10.89 13.08
C LYS A 422 11.21 -11.94 13.30
N ILE A 423 10.17 -11.58 14.05
CA ILE A 423 9.09 -12.50 14.42
C ILE A 423 8.34 -13.12 13.24
N ASP A 424 8.27 -12.45 12.09
CA ASP A 424 7.67 -13.00 10.87
C ASP A 424 8.54 -14.04 10.15
N GLN A 425 9.69 -14.39 10.72
CA GLN A 425 10.66 -15.38 10.24
C GLN A 425 11.25 -15.08 8.85
N ARG A 426 11.11 -13.85 8.39
CA ARG A 426 11.64 -13.41 7.11
C ARG A 426 13.16 -13.64 7.01
N GLY A 427 13.55 -14.40 5.98
CA GLY A 427 14.94 -14.69 5.68
C GLY A 427 15.58 -15.77 6.56
N TYR A 428 14.77 -16.52 7.28
CA TYR A 428 15.17 -17.66 8.10
C TYR A 428 14.56 -18.95 7.57
N LYS A 429 14.46 -19.96 8.43
CA LYS A 429 14.10 -21.35 8.10
C LYS A 429 12.95 -21.49 7.11
N GLU A 430 11.86 -20.76 7.31
CA GLU A 430 10.65 -20.88 6.48
C GLU A 430 10.71 -20.03 5.19
N PHE A 431 11.43 -18.91 5.23
CA PHE A 431 11.48 -17.94 4.12
C PHE A 431 12.91 -17.53 3.77
N PRO A 432 13.81 -18.46 3.47
CA PRO A 432 15.24 -18.18 3.27
C PRO A 432 15.49 -17.25 2.08
N ALA A 433 14.67 -17.31 1.05
CA ALA A 433 14.79 -16.44 -0.14
C ALA A 433 14.60 -14.95 0.16
N LEU A 434 13.97 -14.60 1.27
CA LEU A 434 13.75 -13.21 1.69
C LEU A 434 14.88 -12.65 2.56
N LYS A 435 15.93 -13.41 2.79
CA LYS A 435 16.97 -13.10 3.79
C LYS A 435 17.61 -11.73 3.61
N LYS A 436 17.98 -11.34 2.44
CA LYS A 436 18.67 -10.06 2.20
C LYS A 436 17.74 -8.95 1.75
N GLY A 437 16.45 -9.10 1.89
CA GLY A 437 15.47 -8.04 1.65
C GLY A 437 15.52 -7.41 0.28
N LYS A 438 15.99 -8.12 -0.72
CA LYS A 438 16.19 -7.56 -2.05
C LYS A 438 14.92 -7.16 -2.73
N SER A 439 13.87 -7.88 -2.55
CA SER A 439 12.58 -7.51 -3.09
C SER A 439 11.64 -7.20 -1.95
N GLY A 440 11.18 -5.99 -1.98
CA GLY A 440 10.13 -5.53 -1.15
C GLY A 440 10.32 -5.74 0.34
N GLY A 441 9.78 -4.87 1.03
CA GLY A 441 9.61 -5.04 2.42
C GLY A 441 8.75 -6.25 2.77
N GLY A 442 8.50 -7.15 1.78
CA GLY A 442 7.65 -8.29 1.93
C GLY A 442 7.71 -8.87 3.30
N VAL A 443 6.69 -8.67 4.05
CA VAL A 443 6.58 -9.11 5.42
C VAL A 443 5.67 -10.29 5.33
N VAL A 444 6.08 -11.40 5.84
CA VAL A 444 5.21 -12.56 5.92
C VAL A 444 4.29 -12.35 7.12
N THR A 445 3.48 -11.29 7.05
CA THR A 445 2.62 -10.82 8.16
C THR A 445 1.82 -11.97 8.76
N ASN A 446 1.31 -12.84 7.91
CA ASN A 446 0.46 -13.93 8.37
C ASN A 446 1.20 -14.97 9.22
N ASN A 447 2.53 -15.07 9.04
CA ASN A 447 3.37 -15.93 9.86
C ASN A 447 3.63 -15.36 11.27
N ALA A 448 3.48 -14.06 11.46
CA ALA A 448 3.62 -13.45 12.77
C ALA A 448 2.65 -14.04 13.80
N ALA A 449 1.44 -14.45 13.38
CA ALA A 449 0.50 -15.13 14.27
C ALA A 449 1.05 -16.48 14.77
N ASN A 450 1.70 -17.27 13.91
CA ASN A 450 2.33 -18.52 14.32
C ASN A 450 3.43 -18.28 15.35
N ALA A 451 4.30 -17.31 15.09
CA ALA A 451 5.37 -16.96 16.00
C ALA A 451 4.86 -16.48 17.37
N LEU A 452 3.78 -15.72 17.40
CA LEU A 452 3.13 -15.30 18.65
C LEU A 452 2.58 -16.50 19.45
N LEU A 453 2.00 -17.49 18.75
CA LEU A 453 1.44 -18.69 19.38
C LEU A 453 2.51 -19.62 19.93
N THR A 454 3.61 -19.79 19.21
CA THR A 454 4.71 -20.70 19.55
C THR A 454 5.82 -20.05 20.35
N GLU A 455 5.79 -18.71 20.46
CA GLU A 455 6.85 -17.89 21.07
C GLU A 455 8.24 -18.10 20.43
N ASP A 456 8.26 -18.49 19.15
CA ASP A 456 9.47 -18.70 18.35
C ASP A 456 9.63 -17.55 17.32
N PRO A 457 10.73 -16.81 17.35
CA PRO A 457 11.99 -17.02 18.07
C PRO A 457 12.00 -16.51 19.52
N TYR A 458 11.01 -15.78 19.95
CA TYR A 458 10.82 -15.25 21.30
C TYR A 458 9.41 -14.71 21.50
N GLN A 459 8.98 -14.61 22.75
CA GLN A 459 7.69 -14.02 23.12
C GLN A 459 7.68 -12.51 22.85
N ILE A 460 6.64 -11.97 22.22
CA ILE A 460 6.34 -10.55 22.22
C ILE A 460 5.62 -10.18 23.52
N LYS A 461 6.16 -9.21 24.24
CA LYS A 461 5.59 -8.75 25.51
C LYS A 461 4.83 -7.43 25.41
N VAL A 462 5.26 -6.55 24.50
CA VAL A 462 4.63 -5.25 24.28
C VAL A 462 4.38 -5.05 22.80
N ALA A 463 3.15 -4.69 22.44
CA ALA A 463 2.79 -4.37 21.07
C ALA A 463 2.03 -3.04 20.97
N ILE A 464 2.26 -2.31 19.89
CA ILE A 464 1.47 -1.15 19.49
C ILE A 464 0.95 -1.43 18.08
N GLY A 465 -0.35 -1.26 17.86
CA GLY A 465 -0.99 -1.35 16.56
C GLY A 465 -1.63 -0.03 16.15
N TYR A 466 -1.51 0.37 14.88
CA TYR A 466 -2.23 1.52 14.38
C TYR A 466 -2.80 1.29 12.98
N MET A 467 -3.99 1.78 12.75
CA MET A 467 -4.74 1.64 11.49
C MET A 467 -4.73 0.20 10.94
N ASN A 468 -4.81 -0.79 11.80
CA ASN A 468 -4.78 -2.20 11.45
C ASN A 468 -5.85 -3.00 12.20
N ASN A 469 -6.32 -4.07 11.56
CA ASN A 469 -7.26 -5.02 12.13
C ASN A 469 -6.90 -6.41 11.59
N PHE A 470 -5.81 -7.00 12.10
CA PHE A 470 -5.28 -8.27 11.60
C PHE A 470 -6.16 -9.46 11.94
N THR A 471 -6.90 -9.41 13.04
CA THR A 471 -7.88 -10.44 13.42
C THR A 471 -9.02 -10.58 12.42
N PHE A 472 -9.29 -9.53 11.64
CA PHE A 472 -10.28 -9.54 10.56
C PHE A 472 -9.64 -9.72 9.18
N SER A 473 -8.56 -8.97 8.90
CA SER A 473 -8.03 -8.83 7.53
C SER A 473 -6.99 -9.88 7.14
N CYS A 474 -6.41 -10.59 8.09
CA CYS A 474 -5.45 -11.65 7.81
C CYS A 474 -6.12 -13.03 7.75
N THR A 475 -5.56 -13.92 6.93
CA THR A 475 -6.05 -15.29 6.79
C THR A 475 -5.93 -16.07 8.12
N GLY A 476 -7.00 -16.78 8.49
CA GLY A 476 -7.08 -17.53 9.73
C GLY A 476 -7.38 -16.64 10.94
N ALA A 477 -8.56 -15.99 10.94
CA ALA A 477 -9.01 -15.08 11.99
C ALA A 477 -8.85 -15.67 13.39
N GLU A 478 -9.33 -16.89 13.62
CA GLU A 478 -9.22 -17.58 14.93
C GLU A 478 -7.76 -17.72 15.39
N ARG A 479 -6.84 -18.00 14.47
CA ARG A 479 -5.42 -18.08 14.78
C ARG A 479 -4.86 -16.72 15.22
N TRP A 480 -5.26 -15.64 14.58
CA TRP A 480 -4.87 -14.28 14.96
C TRP A 480 -5.50 -13.86 16.28
N GLU A 481 -6.75 -14.23 16.54
CA GLU A 481 -7.42 -13.99 17.83
C GLU A 481 -6.62 -14.62 18.96
N LYS A 482 -6.33 -15.93 18.87
CA LYS A 482 -5.49 -16.64 19.84
C LYS A 482 -4.08 -16.07 19.97
N ALA A 483 -3.49 -15.59 18.87
CA ALA A 483 -2.19 -14.94 18.89
C ALA A 483 -2.22 -13.61 19.67
N MET A 484 -3.28 -12.82 19.51
CA MET A 484 -3.44 -11.57 20.24
C MET A 484 -3.66 -11.78 21.74
N GLU A 485 -4.30 -12.86 22.14
CA GLU A 485 -4.46 -13.26 23.56
C GLU A 485 -3.11 -13.50 24.25
N LYS A 486 -2.09 -13.94 23.49
CA LYS A 486 -0.74 -14.21 23.99
C LYS A 486 0.11 -12.97 24.28
N ILE A 487 -0.29 -11.79 23.78
CA ILE A 487 0.47 -10.56 23.98
C ILE A 487 0.11 -9.96 25.35
N PRO A 488 1.07 -9.89 26.30
CA PRO A 488 0.78 -9.42 27.65
C PRO A 488 0.28 -7.97 27.69
N PHE A 489 0.85 -7.07 26.84
CA PHE A 489 0.42 -5.68 26.75
C PHE A 489 0.28 -5.26 25.29
N PHE A 490 -0.91 -4.78 24.93
CA PHE A 490 -1.22 -4.27 23.60
C PHE A 490 -1.91 -2.91 23.67
N ALA A 491 -1.34 -1.90 23.00
CA ALA A 491 -1.96 -0.59 22.76
C ALA A 491 -2.47 -0.51 21.33
N HIS A 492 -3.72 -0.11 21.13
CA HIS A 492 -4.34 0.02 19.82
C HIS A 492 -4.72 1.47 19.52
N ILE A 493 -4.13 2.05 18.49
CA ILE A 493 -4.42 3.41 18.00
C ILE A 493 -5.42 3.26 16.85
N THR A 494 -6.64 3.75 17.04
CA THR A 494 -7.73 3.54 16.08
C THR A 494 -8.76 4.66 16.11
N THR A 495 -9.49 4.84 15.00
CA THR A 495 -10.62 5.77 14.91
C THR A 495 -11.89 5.16 15.50
N ASN A 496 -12.13 3.88 15.26
CA ASN A 496 -13.29 3.12 15.72
C ASN A 496 -12.82 1.80 16.34
N ALA A 497 -13.58 1.26 17.26
CA ALA A 497 -13.33 -0.09 17.78
C ALA A 497 -13.48 -1.12 16.66
N SER A 498 -12.62 -2.12 16.69
CA SER A 498 -12.61 -3.23 15.74
C SER A 498 -12.40 -4.54 16.48
N GLU A 499 -12.46 -5.68 15.79
CA GLU A 499 -12.22 -6.99 16.37
C GLU A 499 -10.86 -7.05 17.11
N MET A 500 -9.84 -6.40 16.54
CA MET A 500 -8.52 -6.36 17.17
C MET A 500 -8.49 -5.49 18.43
N THR A 501 -9.33 -4.46 18.51
CA THR A 501 -9.45 -3.58 19.67
C THR A 501 -9.87 -4.36 20.93
N GLN A 502 -10.64 -5.43 20.76
CA GLN A 502 -11.08 -6.31 21.85
C GLN A 502 -9.92 -6.86 22.68
N TYR A 503 -8.72 -6.98 22.11
CA TYR A 503 -7.52 -7.52 22.80
C TYR A 503 -6.62 -6.41 23.39
N ALA A 504 -6.95 -5.14 23.18
CA ALA A 504 -6.13 -4.04 23.66
C ALA A 504 -6.26 -3.81 25.17
N ASP A 505 -5.15 -3.43 25.81
CA ASP A 505 -5.11 -2.93 27.18
C ASP A 505 -5.35 -1.43 27.22
N ILE A 506 -4.81 -0.72 26.23
CA ILE A 506 -5.00 0.72 26.03
C ILE A 506 -5.53 0.93 24.61
N VAL A 507 -6.56 1.75 24.48
CA VAL A 507 -7.05 2.23 23.17
C VAL A 507 -6.82 3.73 23.10
N LEU A 508 -6.17 4.17 22.02
CA LEU A 508 -5.91 5.59 21.78
C LEU A 508 -6.73 6.09 20.60
N PRO A 509 -7.48 7.20 20.74
CA PRO A 509 -8.27 7.77 19.67
C PRO A 509 -7.39 8.44 18.61
N SER A 510 -7.66 8.14 17.33
CA SER A 510 -6.95 8.75 16.21
C SER A 510 -7.80 9.76 15.46
N ALA A 511 -7.17 10.82 14.98
CA ALA A 511 -7.74 11.77 14.04
C ALA A 511 -8.00 11.11 12.67
N ILE A 512 -9.03 11.55 11.94
CA ILE A 512 -9.35 11.06 10.60
C ILE A 512 -8.53 11.80 9.55
N THR A 513 -7.85 11.04 8.71
CA THR A 513 -6.82 11.53 7.80
C THR A 513 -7.28 12.67 6.89
N GLN A 514 -8.38 12.52 6.21
CA GLN A 514 -8.79 13.49 5.18
C GLN A 514 -9.49 14.74 5.70
N TYR A 515 -9.72 14.84 7.01
CA TYR A 515 -10.44 15.97 7.60
C TYR A 515 -9.69 16.63 8.75
N GLU A 516 -9.00 15.85 9.56
CA GLU A 516 -8.46 16.26 10.85
C GLU A 516 -6.93 16.20 10.93
N LYS A 517 -6.25 15.58 9.94
CA LYS A 517 -4.79 15.39 9.95
C LYS A 517 -4.07 16.35 9.02
N LEU A 518 -2.86 16.71 9.41
CA LEU A 518 -1.82 17.26 8.55
C LEU A 518 -0.95 16.11 8.03
N GLY A 519 -0.51 16.18 6.78
CA GLY A 519 0.40 15.21 6.25
C GLY A 519 0.62 15.35 4.76
N PHE A 520 1.24 14.32 4.19
CA PHE A 520 1.63 14.30 2.79
C PHE A 520 1.45 12.89 2.22
N VAL A 521 1.01 12.82 0.99
CA VAL A 521 0.91 11.58 0.23
C VAL A 521 1.43 11.77 -1.18
N LYS A 522 1.94 10.69 -1.76
CA LYS A 522 2.28 10.64 -3.19
C LYS A 522 1.57 9.47 -3.85
N THR A 523 1.16 9.68 -5.09
CA THR A 523 0.42 8.70 -5.88
C THR A 523 1.18 7.38 -6.04
N LYS A 524 0.42 6.29 -6.05
CA LYS A 524 0.86 4.96 -6.45
C LYS A 524 0.07 4.52 -7.66
N ALA A 525 0.77 4.10 -8.72
CA ALA A 525 0.17 3.64 -9.96
C ALA A 525 -0.79 4.68 -10.60
N ASN A 526 -0.22 5.65 -11.29
CA ASN A 526 -0.89 6.62 -12.14
C ASN A 526 0.11 7.15 -13.18
N ARG A 527 -0.37 7.50 -14.36
CA ARG A 527 0.44 8.12 -15.44
C ARG A 527 1.11 9.42 -14.99
N PHE A 528 0.58 10.08 -13.99
CA PHE A 528 1.08 11.34 -13.46
C PHE A 528 1.72 11.15 -12.09
N ALA A 529 2.95 11.65 -11.95
CA ALA A 529 3.57 11.79 -10.65
C ALA A 529 2.92 12.94 -9.89
N THR A 530 2.16 12.64 -8.86
CA THR A 530 1.51 13.63 -8.00
C THR A 530 1.91 13.46 -6.55
N ALA A 531 2.05 14.59 -5.87
CA ALA A 531 2.15 14.67 -4.44
C ALA A 531 1.05 15.60 -3.94
N THR A 532 0.37 15.20 -2.89
CA THR A 532 -0.76 15.93 -2.33
C THR A 532 -0.57 16.14 -0.84
N LEU A 533 -0.78 17.37 -0.39
CA LEU A 533 -0.90 17.65 1.04
C LEU A 533 -2.25 17.15 1.55
N ILE A 534 -2.23 16.58 2.72
CA ILE A 534 -3.41 16.34 3.54
C ILE A 534 -3.46 17.53 4.51
N LEU A 535 -4.50 18.34 4.40
CA LEU A 535 -4.68 19.49 5.28
C LEU A 535 -5.85 19.21 6.21
N PRO A 536 -5.74 19.57 7.49
CA PRO A 536 -6.89 19.56 8.39
C PRO A 536 -7.87 20.64 7.92
N VAL A 537 -9.08 20.24 7.61
CA VAL A 537 -10.14 21.12 7.09
C VAL A 537 -11.20 21.43 8.16
N VAL A 538 -11.23 20.65 9.23
CA VAL A 538 -12.02 20.91 10.43
C VAL A 538 -11.20 20.66 11.68
N LYS A 539 -11.55 21.32 12.77
CA LYS A 539 -11.00 20.98 14.10
C LYS A 539 -11.57 19.62 14.53
N PRO A 540 -10.75 18.74 15.13
CA PRO A 540 -11.26 17.52 15.74
C PRO A 540 -12.36 17.84 16.78
N MET A 541 -13.44 17.06 16.77
CA MET A 541 -14.54 17.23 17.72
C MET A 541 -14.17 16.82 19.15
N TRP A 542 -13.12 16.02 19.30
CA TRP A 542 -12.60 15.54 20.58
C TRP A 542 -11.08 15.75 20.62
N ASP A 543 -10.45 15.50 21.74
CA ASP A 543 -8.98 15.59 21.88
C ASP A 543 -8.28 14.41 21.18
N LEU A 544 -8.32 14.42 19.87
CA LEU A 544 -7.73 13.39 18.99
C LEU A 544 -6.32 13.79 18.56
N LYS A 545 -5.45 12.79 18.39
CA LYS A 545 -4.06 13.01 17.96
C LYS A 545 -3.77 12.25 16.65
N MET A 546 -2.79 12.71 15.90
CA MET A 546 -2.34 12.07 14.68
C MET A 546 -1.51 10.82 15.01
N ASP A 547 -1.96 9.67 14.49
CA ASP A 547 -1.39 8.35 14.78
C ASP A 547 0.05 8.14 14.26
N GLU A 548 0.45 8.84 13.21
CA GLU A 548 1.76 8.64 12.57
C GLU A 548 2.82 9.67 13.01
N THR A 549 2.44 10.69 13.76
CA THR A 549 3.35 11.78 14.16
C THR A 549 3.17 12.23 15.60
N GLU A 550 2.00 12.77 15.99
CA GLU A 550 1.81 13.30 17.34
C GLU A 550 1.89 12.21 18.42
N ILE A 551 1.19 11.08 18.23
CA ILE A 551 1.21 9.99 19.22
C ILE A 551 2.62 9.41 19.41
N PRO A 552 3.39 9.11 18.33
CA PRO A 552 4.80 8.73 18.48
C PRO A 552 5.68 9.78 19.14
N TRP A 553 5.45 11.04 18.85
CA TRP A 553 6.14 12.14 19.54
C TRP A 553 5.89 12.10 21.05
N MET A 554 4.62 12.02 21.45
CA MET A 554 4.21 11.96 22.86
C MET A 554 4.78 10.71 23.57
N ILE A 555 4.83 9.56 22.87
CA ILE A 555 5.50 8.36 23.39
C ILE A 555 7.00 8.64 23.60
N ALA A 556 7.66 9.30 22.65
CA ALA A 556 9.08 9.62 22.76
C ALA A 556 9.36 10.61 23.92
N GLU A 557 8.45 11.53 24.20
CA GLU A 557 8.52 12.42 25.38
C GLU A 557 8.49 11.59 26.67
N LYS A 558 7.53 10.68 26.80
CA LYS A 558 7.41 9.82 27.99
C LYS A 558 8.59 8.85 28.16
N LEU A 559 9.18 8.38 27.07
CA LEU A 559 10.40 7.58 27.12
C LEU A 559 11.62 8.42 27.55
N LYS A 560 11.70 9.67 27.09
CA LYS A 560 12.75 10.61 27.50
C LYS A 560 12.68 10.93 28.99
N GLU A 561 11.47 11.16 29.54
CA GLU A 561 11.25 11.35 30.98
C GLU A 561 11.78 10.16 31.81
N ARG A 562 11.85 8.97 31.22
CA ARG A 562 12.36 7.72 31.83
C ARG A 562 13.82 7.43 31.50
N GLY A 563 14.54 8.39 30.93
CA GLY A 563 15.98 8.27 30.62
C GLY A 563 16.31 7.70 29.23
N PHE A 564 15.33 7.45 28.36
CA PHE A 564 15.56 7.02 26.98
C PHE A 564 15.26 8.16 25.99
N SER A 565 16.23 9.03 25.74
CA SER A 565 16.08 10.20 24.88
C SER A 565 16.28 9.93 23.39
N ASN A 566 16.84 8.78 23.01
CA ASN A 566 17.31 8.48 21.65
C ASN A 566 16.26 8.70 20.56
N LEU A 567 15.01 8.34 20.81
CA LEU A 567 13.92 8.53 19.84
C LEU A 567 13.53 10.01 19.71
N MET A 568 13.45 10.74 20.83
CA MET A 568 13.20 12.18 20.82
C MET A 568 14.33 12.94 20.13
N ASP A 569 15.57 12.56 20.42
CA ASP A 569 16.76 13.13 19.75
C ASP A 569 16.70 12.95 18.23
N TYR A 570 16.27 11.78 17.77
CA TYR A 570 16.06 11.51 16.35
C TYR A 570 15.00 12.46 15.76
N PHE A 571 13.85 12.58 16.40
CA PHE A 571 12.77 13.45 15.93
C PHE A 571 13.19 14.93 15.90
N GLN A 572 13.83 15.40 16.94
CA GLN A 572 14.24 16.81 17.04
C GLN A 572 15.40 17.17 16.10
N LYS A 573 16.43 16.31 16.03
CA LYS A 573 17.67 16.64 15.30
C LYS A 573 17.58 16.42 13.81
N GLU A 574 16.76 15.46 13.34
CA GLU A 574 16.65 15.11 11.93
C GLU A 574 15.53 15.82 11.20
N PHE A 575 14.49 16.27 11.90
CA PHE A 575 13.30 16.90 11.33
C PHE A 575 13.22 18.38 11.69
N LYS A 576 14.26 19.10 11.36
CA LYS A 576 14.32 20.56 11.55
C LYS A 576 13.55 21.27 10.46
N ASP A 577 13.00 22.43 10.80
CA ASP A 577 12.46 23.35 9.82
C ASP A 577 13.49 23.61 8.72
N PRO A 578 13.16 23.36 7.45
CA PRO A 578 14.12 23.46 6.35
C PRO A 578 14.54 24.91 6.02
N GLU A 579 13.78 25.91 6.45
CA GLU A 579 14.06 27.31 6.20
C GLU A 579 14.86 27.97 7.35
N THR A 580 14.49 27.67 8.57
CA THR A 580 15.07 28.32 9.77
C THR A 580 16.07 27.45 10.52
N GLY A 581 16.07 26.14 10.29
CA GLY A 581 16.86 25.18 11.06
C GLY A 581 16.32 24.92 12.48
N LYS A 582 15.16 25.48 12.83
CA LYS A 582 14.51 25.29 14.13
C LYS A 582 14.18 23.81 14.36
N MET A 583 14.48 23.29 15.54
CA MET A 583 14.05 21.96 15.95
C MET A 583 12.57 21.99 16.35
N PRO A 584 11.80 20.92 16.03
CA PRO A 584 10.42 20.82 16.50
C PRO A 584 10.37 20.73 18.04
N THR A 585 9.38 21.37 18.62
CA THR A 585 9.15 21.40 20.07
C THR A 585 7.90 20.63 20.50
N ASN A 586 7.08 20.23 19.53
CA ASN A 586 5.86 19.46 19.74
C ASN A 586 5.52 18.58 18.52
N GLY A 587 4.55 17.69 18.66
CA GLY A 587 4.16 16.76 17.62
C GLY A 587 3.60 17.42 16.36
N LEU A 588 2.99 18.59 16.46
CA LEU A 588 2.49 19.35 15.31
C LEU A 588 3.65 19.92 14.49
N GLU A 589 4.59 20.65 15.13
CA GLU A 589 5.81 21.14 14.46
C GLU A 589 6.62 19.98 13.85
N PHE A 590 6.72 18.83 14.54
CA PHE A 590 7.34 17.63 13.99
C PHE A 590 6.63 17.15 12.71
N THR A 591 5.31 17.24 12.67
CA THR A 591 4.53 16.90 11.48
C THR A 591 4.79 17.88 10.34
N GLU A 592 4.86 19.16 10.65
CA GLU A 592 5.09 20.25 9.68
C GLU A 592 6.49 20.18 9.05
N PHE A 593 7.50 19.84 9.84
CA PHE A 593 8.90 19.80 9.40
C PHE A 593 9.27 18.48 8.71
N ASN A 594 8.51 17.41 8.93
CA ASN A 594 8.69 16.08 8.33
C ASN A 594 8.16 16.05 6.88
#